data_214809c76e2f953a73a7f028b471dc1e
#
_entry.id   214809c76e2f953a73a7f028b471dc1e
#
_cell.length_a   1.000
_cell.length_b   1.000
_cell.length_c   1.000
_cell.angle_alpha   90.00
_cell.angle_beta   90.00
_cell.angle_gamma   90.00
#
_symmetry.space_group_name_H-M   'P 1'
#
loop_
_entity.id
_entity.type
_entity.pdbx_description
1 polymer ?
#
loop_
_entity_poly.entity_id
_entity_poly.type
_entity_poly.pdbx_seq_one_letter_code
_entity_poly.pdbx_strand_id
1 'polypeptide(L)'
;MRGIDFIAIDFETATGRRASICEAGICVVRDGRIAETRSWLVRPQGNVYSYWNTQIHGIRPDDTEMSPDFPEVWTEISEYLRACPVLVAHNAAFDISCIRSSLELYGLDKPVVTYYCSLRAARKLYDFRCNTLDYLCGQFGITYGRHHRAGDDAEMCARLFLREIKDSGSPELEEMVFCNGKL
;
A
#
# COMPACT_ATOMS: atom_id res chain seq x y z
N MET A 1 17.49 -13.24 -1.87
CA MET A 1 16.32 -13.36 -0.99
C MET A 1 15.27 -14.24 -1.69
N ARG A 2 15.59 -15.54 -1.89
CA ARG A 2 14.65 -16.50 -2.48
C ARG A 2 13.50 -16.77 -1.51
N GLY A 3 12.27 -16.90 -2.03
CA GLY A 3 11.08 -17.19 -1.22
C GLY A 3 10.46 -15.99 -0.50
N ILE A 4 10.93 -14.76 -0.75
CA ILE A 4 10.29 -13.55 -0.21
C ILE A 4 9.30 -13.03 -1.24
N ASP A 5 8.03 -13.36 -1.01
CA ASP A 5 6.91 -12.95 -1.83
C ASP A 5 5.93 -12.11 -1.00
N PHE A 6 5.54 -10.96 -1.52
CA PHE A 6 4.51 -10.11 -0.92
C PHE A 6 3.96 -9.12 -1.96
N ILE A 7 2.87 -8.47 -1.61
CA ILE A 7 2.29 -7.37 -2.38
C ILE A 7 2.36 -6.13 -1.50
N ALA A 8 3.12 -5.13 -1.91
CA ALA A 8 3.03 -3.81 -1.31
C ALA A 8 1.78 -3.10 -1.86
N ILE A 9 1.07 -2.37 -1.00
CA ILE A 9 -0.17 -1.67 -1.34
C ILE A 9 -0.16 -0.27 -0.75
N ASP A 10 -0.76 0.66 -1.48
CA ASP A 10 -0.98 2.03 -1.04
C ASP A 10 -2.30 2.56 -1.62
N PHE A 11 -2.97 3.46 -0.91
CA PHE A 11 -4.22 4.09 -1.31
C PHE A 11 -4.20 5.60 -1.13
N GLU A 12 -4.73 6.30 -2.15
CA GLU A 12 -5.14 7.68 -2.00
C GLU A 12 -6.66 7.77 -1.73
N THR A 13 -7.05 8.70 -0.86
CA THR A 13 -8.46 8.88 -0.50
C THR A 13 -8.97 10.26 -0.89
N ALA A 14 -10.15 10.32 -1.50
CA ALA A 14 -10.79 11.57 -1.95
C ALA A 14 -11.18 12.49 -0.79
N THR A 15 -11.45 11.91 0.39
CA THR A 15 -11.85 12.63 1.61
C THR A 15 -11.21 12.00 2.84
N GLY A 16 -11.47 12.55 4.03
CA GLY A 16 -11.07 11.93 5.30
C GLY A 16 -11.75 10.59 5.62
N ARG A 17 -12.72 10.15 4.83
CA ARG A 17 -13.37 8.83 5.00
C ARG A 17 -12.50 7.73 4.40
N ARG A 18 -12.24 6.68 5.16
CA ARG A 18 -11.41 5.55 4.73
C ARG A 18 -11.93 4.84 3.47
N ALA A 19 -13.24 4.72 3.31
CA ALA A 19 -13.87 4.12 2.14
C ALA A 19 -13.95 5.03 0.91
N SER A 20 -13.35 6.24 0.94
CA SER A 20 -13.33 7.15 -0.21
C SER A 20 -12.06 6.97 -1.07
N ILE A 21 -11.63 5.74 -1.29
CA ILE A 21 -10.45 5.44 -2.12
C ILE A 21 -10.65 6.03 -3.51
N CYS A 22 -9.66 6.81 -3.99
CA CYS A 22 -9.66 7.42 -5.32
C CYS A 22 -8.46 6.98 -6.19
N GLU A 23 -7.46 6.36 -5.61
CA GLU A 23 -6.41 5.64 -6.31
C GLU A 23 -6.00 4.43 -5.47
N ALA A 24 -5.72 3.31 -6.12
CA ALA A 24 -5.14 2.11 -5.53
C ALA A 24 -3.85 1.76 -6.27
N GLY A 25 -2.80 1.42 -5.54
CA GLY A 25 -1.53 0.99 -6.11
C GLY A 25 -1.06 -0.31 -5.49
N ILE A 26 -0.50 -1.19 -6.29
CA ILE A 26 0.20 -2.39 -5.82
C ILE A 26 1.57 -2.52 -6.46
N CYS A 27 2.51 -3.08 -5.70
CA CYS A 27 3.78 -3.54 -6.21
C CYS A 27 3.99 -5.00 -5.79
N VAL A 28 4.07 -5.88 -6.77
CA VAL A 28 4.22 -7.33 -6.58
C VAL A 28 5.69 -7.67 -6.46
N VAL A 29 6.06 -8.31 -5.37
CA VAL A 29 7.41 -8.85 -5.14
C VAL A 29 7.37 -10.36 -5.23
N ARG A 30 8.30 -10.93 -6.01
CA ARG A 30 8.52 -12.37 -6.15
C ARG A 30 10.00 -12.68 -5.99
N ASP A 31 10.32 -13.70 -5.19
CA ASP A 31 11.72 -14.09 -4.91
C ASP A 31 12.61 -12.89 -4.50
N GLY A 32 12.05 -11.94 -3.75
CA GLY A 32 12.73 -10.73 -3.30
C GLY A 32 13.07 -9.73 -4.39
N ARG A 33 12.32 -9.74 -5.51
CA ARG A 33 12.46 -8.80 -6.62
C ARG A 33 11.10 -8.24 -7.02
N ILE A 34 11.08 -6.97 -7.44
CA ILE A 34 9.90 -6.37 -8.02
C ILE A 34 9.61 -7.08 -9.35
N ALA A 35 8.41 -7.65 -9.45
CA ALA A 35 7.92 -8.33 -10.63
C ALA A 35 6.98 -7.42 -11.44
N GLU A 36 6.13 -6.64 -10.77
CA GLU A 36 5.12 -5.81 -11.41
C GLU A 36 4.71 -4.67 -10.48
N THR A 37 4.42 -3.50 -11.04
CA THR A 37 3.75 -2.38 -10.35
C THR A 37 2.51 -2.00 -11.15
N ARG A 38 1.37 -1.84 -10.48
CA ARG A 38 0.10 -1.42 -11.10
C ARG A 38 -0.59 -0.37 -10.25
N SER A 39 -1.37 0.49 -10.91
CA SER A 39 -2.27 1.43 -10.24
C SER A 39 -3.59 1.57 -10.99
N TRP A 40 -4.63 1.92 -10.26
CA TRP A 40 -5.98 2.17 -10.75
C TRP A 40 -6.50 3.47 -10.15
N LEU A 41 -7.00 4.38 -10.97
CA LEU A 41 -7.91 5.39 -10.49
C LEU A 41 -9.23 4.71 -10.11
N VAL A 42 -9.80 5.14 -8.99
CA VAL A 42 -11.03 4.57 -8.44
C VAL A 42 -12.05 5.69 -8.29
N ARG A 43 -13.26 5.50 -8.79
CA ARG A 43 -14.34 6.45 -8.54
C ARG A 43 -14.92 6.22 -7.15
N PRO A 44 -14.68 7.13 -6.19
CA PRO A 44 -15.25 7.00 -4.85
C PRO A 44 -16.77 7.19 -4.88
N GLN A 45 -17.47 6.64 -3.88
CA GLN A 45 -18.93 6.79 -3.78
C GLN A 45 -19.33 8.27 -3.80
N GLY A 46 -20.20 8.64 -4.74
CA GLY A 46 -20.65 10.02 -4.94
C GLY A 46 -19.64 10.96 -5.59
N ASN A 47 -18.44 10.48 -5.91
CA ASN A 47 -17.34 11.23 -6.54
C ASN A 47 -17.05 12.58 -5.87
N VAL A 48 -17.09 12.62 -4.52
CA VAL A 48 -16.89 13.82 -3.71
C VAL A 48 -15.47 13.88 -3.19
N TYR A 49 -14.82 15.02 -3.33
CA TYR A 49 -13.44 15.27 -2.92
C TYR A 49 -13.33 16.40 -1.89
N SER A 50 -12.41 16.21 -0.96
CA SER A 50 -11.97 17.26 -0.03
C SER A 50 -10.85 18.07 -0.69
N TYR A 51 -10.91 19.38 -0.53
CA TYR A 51 -9.82 20.26 -0.98
C TYR A 51 -8.45 19.81 -0.47
N TRP A 52 -8.35 19.47 0.81
CA TRP A 52 -7.08 19.08 1.43
C TRP A 52 -6.49 17.79 0.84
N ASN A 53 -7.33 16.79 0.60
CA ASN A 53 -6.87 15.53 -0.02
C ASN A 53 -6.39 15.79 -1.46
N THR A 54 -7.15 16.56 -2.24
CA THR A 54 -6.75 16.94 -3.60
C THR A 54 -5.41 17.70 -3.63
N GLN A 55 -5.12 18.54 -2.63
CA GLN A 55 -3.81 19.23 -2.56
C GLN A 55 -2.64 18.25 -2.32
N ILE A 56 -2.88 17.10 -1.71
CA ILE A 56 -1.85 16.08 -1.45
C ILE A 56 -1.56 15.28 -2.72
N HIS A 57 -2.55 14.60 -3.28
CA HIS A 57 -2.35 13.65 -4.39
C HIS A 57 -2.66 14.23 -5.79
N GLY A 58 -3.34 15.37 -5.85
CA GLY A 58 -3.66 16.07 -7.11
C GLY A 58 -4.85 15.49 -7.89
N ILE A 59 -5.43 14.36 -7.46
CA ILE A 59 -6.56 13.72 -8.14
C ILE A 59 -7.84 14.50 -7.87
N ARG A 60 -8.65 14.71 -8.91
CA ARG A 60 -9.88 15.49 -8.90
C ARG A 60 -11.09 14.64 -9.33
N PRO A 61 -12.33 15.10 -9.06
CA PRO A 61 -13.54 14.39 -9.51
C PRO A 61 -13.54 14.05 -11.01
N ASP A 62 -13.07 14.97 -11.85
CA ASP A 62 -13.02 14.79 -13.31
C ASP A 62 -12.07 13.65 -13.72
N ASP A 63 -10.99 13.42 -12.95
CA ASP A 63 -10.02 12.36 -13.24
C ASP A 63 -10.60 10.96 -13.00
N THR A 64 -11.59 10.85 -12.10
CA THR A 64 -12.18 9.57 -11.68
C THR A 64 -13.63 9.37 -12.12
N GLU A 65 -14.21 10.32 -12.84
CA GLU A 65 -15.62 10.26 -13.27
C GLU A 65 -15.93 8.98 -14.05
N MET A 66 -15.03 8.58 -14.95
CA MET A 66 -15.16 7.39 -15.78
C MET A 66 -14.36 6.18 -15.28
N SER A 67 -13.76 6.30 -14.10
CA SER A 67 -12.99 5.19 -13.52
C SER A 67 -13.90 4.12 -12.93
N PRO A 68 -13.42 2.87 -12.83
CA PRO A 68 -14.12 1.80 -12.14
C PRO A 68 -14.36 2.18 -10.67
N ASP A 69 -15.35 1.58 -10.05
CA ASP A 69 -15.55 1.71 -8.59
C ASP A 69 -14.64 0.74 -7.80
N PHE A 70 -14.68 0.83 -6.47
CA PHE A 70 -13.84 -0.02 -5.62
C PHE A 70 -14.12 -1.53 -5.80
N PRO A 71 -15.35 -2.04 -5.90
CA PRO A 71 -15.62 -3.46 -6.15
C PRO A 71 -14.93 -4.02 -7.40
N GLU A 72 -14.92 -3.25 -8.49
CA GLU A 72 -14.27 -3.68 -9.75
C GLU A 72 -12.75 -3.76 -9.57
N VAL A 73 -12.12 -2.71 -9.02
CA VAL A 73 -10.69 -2.68 -8.76
C VAL A 73 -10.28 -3.73 -7.72
N TRP A 74 -11.11 -3.90 -6.67
CA TRP A 74 -10.86 -4.92 -5.64
C TRP A 74 -10.90 -6.35 -6.19
N THR A 75 -11.72 -6.60 -7.19
CA THR A 75 -11.74 -7.91 -7.87
C THR A 75 -10.38 -8.22 -8.48
N GLU A 76 -9.76 -7.27 -9.18
CA GLU A 76 -8.42 -7.44 -9.75
C GLU A 76 -7.36 -7.60 -8.63
N ILE A 77 -7.36 -6.73 -7.62
CA ILE A 77 -6.42 -6.83 -6.48
C ILE A 77 -6.55 -8.18 -5.77
N SER A 78 -7.78 -8.69 -5.60
CA SER A 78 -8.05 -9.98 -4.96
C SER A 78 -7.43 -11.17 -5.71
N GLU A 79 -7.23 -11.09 -7.03
CA GLU A 79 -6.53 -12.13 -7.79
C GLU A 79 -5.06 -12.22 -7.37
N TYR A 80 -4.40 -11.08 -7.17
CA TYR A 80 -3.04 -11.05 -6.63
C TYR A 80 -2.98 -11.61 -5.21
N LEU A 81 -3.94 -11.26 -4.35
CA LEU A 81 -4.00 -11.73 -2.97
C LEU A 81 -4.29 -13.23 -2.86
N ARG A 82 -5.05 -13.81 -3.79
CA ARG A 82 -5.21 -15.28 -3.87
C ARG A 82 -3.90 -16.00 -4.19
N ALA A 83 -3.06 -15.39 -5.00
CA ALA A 83 -1.75 -15.95 -5.36
C ALA A 83 -0.69 -15.71 -4.27
N CYS A 84 -0.81 -14.59 -3.52
CA CYS A 84 0.11 -14.21 -2.44
C CYS A 84 -0.68 -13.50 -1.32
N PRO A 85 -1.10 -14.19 -0.25
CA PRO A 85 -1.91 -13.60 0.81
C PRO A 85 -1.08 -12.81 1.84
N VAL A 86 -0.07 -12.08 1.37
CA VAL A 86 0.82 -11.25 2.18
C VAL A 86 0.81 -9.82 1.64
N LEU A 87 0.34 -8.89 2.46
CA LEU A 87 0.36 -7.45 2.19
C LEU A 87 1.49 -6.75 2.95
N VAL A 88 2.02 -5.70 2.36
CA VAL A 88 2.93 -4.76 3.01
C VAL A 88 2.42 -3.35 2.73
N ALA A 89 2.42 -2.47 3.72
CA ALA A 89 2.12 -1.05 3.52
C ALA A 89 2.96 -0.17 4.45
N HIS A 90 3.21 1.07 4.03
CA HIS A 90 3.88 2.04 4.90
C HIS A 90 2.84 2.77 5.74
N ASN A 91 2.85 2.60 7.07
CA ASN A 91 1.75 2.95 7.97
C ASN A 91 0.48 2.10 7.71
N ALA A 92 0.65 0.79 7.62
CA ALA A 92 -0.38 -0.19 7.24
C ALA A 92 -1.74 -0.05 7.96
N ALA A 93 -1.79 0.59 9.14
CA ALA A 93 -3.04 0.88 9.83
C ALA A 93 -3.99 1.74 8.99
N PHE A 94 -3.44 2.64 8.15
CA PHE A 94 -4.22 3.44 7.23
C PHE A 94 -4.82 2.57 6.13
N ASP A 95 -3.99 1.86 5.36
CA ASP A 95 -4.39 1.07 4.20
C ASP A 95 -5.33 -0.08 4.57
N ILE A 96 -5.03 -0.77 5.66
CA ILE A 96 -5.89 -1.83 6.20
C ILE A 96 -7.26 -1.27 6.62
N SER A 97 -7.30 -0.04 7.17
CA SER A 97 -8.57 0.61 7.50
C SER A 97 -9.35 1.04 6.24
N CYS A 98 -8.66 1.46 5.18
CA CYS A 98 -9.28 1.75 3.88
C CYS A 98 -9.91 0.49 3.28
N ILE A 99 -9.18 -0.64 3.26
CA ILE A 99 -9.71 -1.93 2.79
C ILE A 99 -10.93 -2.33 3.60
N ARG A 100 -10.82 -2.38 4.93
CA ARG A 100 -11.94 -2.80 5.81
C ARG A 100 -13.18 -1.95 5.61
N SER A 101 -13.03 -0.63 5.58
CA SER A 101 -14.14 0.30 5.42
C SER A 101 -14.79 0.20 4.04
N SER A 102 -13.99 -0.04 2.99
CA SER A 102 -14.51 -0.20 1.64
C SER A 102 -15.22 -1.55 1.48
N LEU A 103 -14.65 -2.65 1.99
CA LEU A 103 -15.31 -3.95 1.98
C LEU A 103 -16.65 -3.91 2.73
N GLU A 104 -16.70 -3.24 3.88
CA GLU A 104 -17.93 -3.05 4.64
C GLU A 104 -18.96 -2.20 3.87
N LEU A 105 -18.53 -1.08 3.28
CA LEU A 105 -19.40 -0.19 2.50
C LEU A 105 -20.07 -0.91 1.34
N TYR A 106 -19.35 -1.79 0.65
CA TYR A 106 -19.83 -2.49 -0.55
C TYR A 106 -20.32 -3.91 -0.27
N GLY A 107 -20.35 -4.35 1.00
CA GLY A 107 -20.81 -5.69 1.38
C GLY A 107 -19.96 -6.82 0.82
N LEU A 108 -18.65 -6.61 0.69
CA LEU A 108 -17.71 -7.59 0.15
C LEU A 108 -17.06 -8.41 1.27
N ASP A 109 -16.69 -9.65 0.94
CA ASP A 109 -16.03 -10.55 1.87
C ASP A 109 -14.61 -10.10 2.18
N LYS A 110 -14.19 -10.25 3.45
CA LYS A 110 -12.84 -9.96 3.89
C LYS A 110 -11.89 -11.11 3.50
N PRO A 111 -10.77 -10.81 2.84
CA PRO A 111 -9.77 -11.83 2.55
C PRO A 111 -9.01 -12.23 3.83
N VAL A 112 -8.51 -13.46 3.85
CA VAL A 112 -7.59 -13.91 4.91
C VAL A 112 -6.17 -13.61 4.47
N VAL A 113 -5.63 -12.47 4.91
CA VAL A 113 -4.25 -12.05 4.59
C VAL A 113 -3.47 -11.68 5.83
N THR A 114 -2.18 -11.93 5.80
CA THR A 114 -1.22 -11.37 6.76
C THR A 114 -0.70 -10.06 6.19
N TYR A 115 -0.62 -9.01 7.01
CA TYR A 115 0.01 -7.77 6.58
C TYR A 115 1.21 -7.40 7.45
N TYR A 116 2.16 -6.69 6.86
CA TYR A 116 3.32 -6.11 7.52
C TYR A 116 3.31 -4.58 7.36
N CYS A 117 3.92 -3.90 8.31
CA CYS A 117 3.99 -2.44 8.32
C CYS A 117 5.45 -1.98 8.28
N SER A 118 5.90 -1.46 7.13
CA SER A 118 7.27 -0.97 6.97
C SER A 118 7.58 0.21 7.90
N LEU A 119 6.62 1.07 8.23
CA LEU A 119 6.82 2.12 9.26
C LEU A 119 7.18 1.54 10.63
N ARG A 120 6.53 0.44 11.03
CA ARG A 120 6.85 -0.24 12.30
C ARG A 120 8.20 -0.94 12.21
N ALA A 121 8.52 -1.53 11.06
CA ALA A 121 9.83 -2.12 10.81
C ALA A 121 10.93 -1.06 10.89
N ALA A 122 10.79 0.06 10.20
CA ALA A 122 11.75 1.16 10.23
C ALA A 122 12.02 1.66 11.66
N ARG A 123 10.96 1.90 12.44
CA ARG A 123 11.08 2.36 13.84
C ARG A 123 11.78 1.35 14.76
N LYS A 124 11.76 0.09 14.42
CA LYS A 124 12.44 -0.96 15.18
C LYS A 124 13.90 -1.12 14.78
N LEU A 125 14.19 -0.96 13.48
CA LEU A 125 15.49 -1.24 12.91
C LEU A 125 16.42 -0.02 12.90
N TYR A 126 15.87 1.19 12.83
CA TYR A 126 16.64 2.40 12.62
C TYR A 126 16.34 3.48 13.66
N ASP A 127 17.35 4.27 13.97
CA ASP A 127 17.23 5.47 14.83
C ASP A 127 17.25 6.74 13.95
N PHE A 128 16.21 6.91 13.12
CA PHE A 128 16.05 8.10 12.30
C PHE A 128 15.12 9.12 12.95
N ARG A 129 15.41 10.40 12.73
CA ARG A 129 14.58 11.53 13.21
C ARG A 129 13.17 11.54 12.62
N CYS A 130 12.98 10.94 11.45
CA CYS A 130 11.72 10.86 10.73
C CYS A 130 11.61 9.49 10.06
N ASN A 131 10.40 8.94 9.98
CA ASN A 131 10.15 7.66 9.37
C ASN A 131 9.02 7.74 8.33
N THR A 132 8.86 8.90 7.66
CA THR A 132 7.99 8.99 6.48
C THR A 132 8.62 8.24 5.31
N LEU A 133 7.79 7.76 4.39
CA LEU A 133 8.23 6.91 3.28
C LEU A 133 9.29 7.60 2.43
N ASP A 134 9.03 8.86 2.04
CA ASP A 134 9.94 9.70 1.27
C ASP A 134 11.29 9.93 1.97
N TYR A 135 11.25 10.23 3.28
CA TYR A 135 12.47 10.43 4.06
C TYR A 135 13.33 9.15 4.10
N LEU A 136 12.71 8.01 4.41
CA LEU A 136 13.43 6.73 4.48
C LEU A 136 14.00 6.32 3.11
N CYS A 137 13.21 6.47 2.05
CA CYS A 137 13.69 6.23 0.69
C CYS A 137 14.90 7.11 0.35
N GLY A 138 14.85 8.39 0.74
CA GLY A 138 16.01 9.30 0.58
C GLY A 138 17.25 8.84 1.35
N GLN A 139 17.10 8.34 2.60
CA GLN A 139 18.22 7.82 3.39
C GLN A 139 18.90 6.61 2.74
N PHE A 140 18.12 5.77 2.05
CA PHE A 140 18.63 4.55 1.41
C PHE A 140 18.95 4.69 -0.08
N GLY A 141 18.80 5.89 -0.65
CA GLY A 141 19.02 6.12 -2.08
C GLY A 141 18.01 5.37 -2.96
N ILE A 142 16.81 5.10 -2.44
CA ILE A 142 15.73 4.50 -3.20
C ILE A 142 15.12 5.58 -4.08
N THR A 143 15.31 5.46 -5.39
CA THR A 143 14.69 6.34 -6.38
C THR A 143 13.26 5.87 -6.66
N TYR A 144 12.37 6.81 -6.88
CA TYR A 144 10.94 6.56 -7.12
C TYR A 144 10.38 7.57 -8.13
N GLY A 145 9.16 7.33 -8.59
CA GLY A 145 8.43 8.20 -9.49
C GLY A 145 7.87 9.44 -8.78
N ARG A 146 6.58 9.62 -8.84
CA ARG A 146 5.88 10.76 -8.25
C ARG A 146 5.28 10.40 -6.89
N HIS A 147 5.76 11.03 -5.82
CA HIS A 147 5.18 10.87 -4.48
C HIS A 147 3.70 11.31 -4.45
N HIS A 148 2.89 10.65 -3.62
CA HIS A 148 1.43 10.75 -3.58
C HIS A 148 0.74 10.27 -4.87
N ARG A 149 1.30 9.20 -5.45
CA ARG A 149 0.67 8.36 -6.45
C ARG A 149 0.75 6.93 -5.94
N ALA A 150 -0.40 6.32 -5.74
CA ALA A 150 -0.50 5.03 -5.05
C ALA A 150 0.41 3.93 -5.64
N GLY A 151 0.58 3.88 -6.96
CA GLY A 151 1.50 2.93 -7.60
C GLY A 151 2.96 3.19 -7.26
N ASP A 152 3.39 4.44 -7.32
CA ASP A 152 4.77 4.83 -7.01
C ASP A 152 5.06 4.62 -5.52
N ASP A 153 4.12 4.98 -4.63
CA ASP A 153 4.28 4.82 -3.18
C ASP A 153 4.26 3.34 -2.77
N ALA A 154 3.46 2.49 -3.44
CA ALA A 154 3.52 1.04 -3.26
C ALA A 154 4.88 0.46 -3.68
N GLU A 155 5.48 0.94 -4.78
CA GLU A 155 6.82 0.51 -5.19
C GLU A 155 7.91 1.00 -4.22
N MET A 156 7.82 2.26 -3.76
CA MET A 156 8.71 2.78 -2.71
C MET A 156 8.65 1.91 -1.45
N CYS A 157 7.43 1.59 -1.00
CA CYS A 157 7.19 0.73 0.16
C CYS A 157 7.79 -0.67 -0.05
N ALA A 158 7.63 -1.26 -1.23
CA ALA A 158 8.21 -2.57 -1.56
C ALA A 158 9.74 -2.55 -1.48
N ARG A 159 10.38 -1.55 -2.09
CA ARG A 159 11.85 -1.39 -2.07
C ARG A 159 12.38 -1.16 -0.67
N LEU A 160 11.70 -0.32 0.11
CA LEU A 160 12.03 -0.06 1.51
C LEU A 160 11.91 -1.33 2.34
N PHE A 161 10.81 -2.07 2.22
CA PHE A 161 10.58 -3.27 3.02
C PHE A 161 11.57 -4.39 2.68
N LEU A 162 11.96 -4.56 1.41
CA LEU A 162 13.05 -5.46 1.01
C LEU A 162 14.39 -5.08 1.68
N ARG A 163 14.66 -3.79 1.83
CA ARG A 163 15.82 -3.30 2.56
C ARG A 163 15.72 -3.60 4.04
N GLU A 164 14.57 -3.38 4.66
CA GLU A 164 14.29 -3.66 6.06
C GLU A 164 14.46 -5.14 6.41
N ILE A 165 13.96 -6.06 5.55
CA ILE A 165 14.18 -7.50 5.70
C ILE A 165 15.67 -7.83 5.67
N LYS A 166 16.43 -7.24 4.76
CA LYS A 166 17.87 -7.45 4.69
C LYS A 166 18.58 -6.94 5.94
N ASP A 167 18.21 -5.77 6.43
CA ASP A 167 18.87 -5.10 7.56
C ASP A 167 18.43 -5.70 8.92
N SER A 168 17.30 -6.43 8.98
CA SER A 168 16.86 -7.16 10.18
C SER A 168 17.78 -8.35 10.54
N GLY A 169 18.62 -8.76 9.59
CA GLY A 169 19.49 -9.95 9.75
C GLY A 169 18.75 -11.27 9.58
N SER A 170 17.44 -11.21 9.33
CA SER A 170 16.60 -12.38 9.05
C SER A 170 16.19 -12.39 7.57
N PRO A 171 16.46 -13.48 6.84
CA PRO A 171 16.07 -13.57 5.44
C PRO A 171 14.59 -13.93 5.23
N GLU A 172 13.80 -14.09 6.30
CA GLU A 172 12.45 -14.64 6.23
C GLU A 172 11.40 -13.64 6.74
N LEU A 173 10.28 -13.56 6.03
CA LEU A 173 9.15 -12.67 6.39
C LEU A 173 8.56 -13.04 7.76
N GLU A 174 8.53 -14.32 8.09
CA GLU A 174 7.97 -14.85 9.32
C GLU A 174 8.67 -14.30 10.57
N GLU A 175 9.93 -13.91 10.46
CA GLU A 175 10.66 -13.31 11.57
C GLU A 175 10.37 -11.81 11.76
N MET A 176 9.72 -11.17 10.80
CA MET A 176 9.24 -9.79 10.91
C MET A 176 7.94 -9.67 11.72
N VAL A 177 7.68 -10.60 12.66
CA VAL A 177 6.45 -10.64 13.48
C VAL A 177 6.17 -9.37 14.28
N PHE A 178 7.21 -8.62 14.62
CA PHE A 178 7.09 -7.37 15.37
C PHE A 178 6.36 -6.25 14.61
N CYS A 179 6.18 -6.39 13.31
CA CYS A 179 5.49 -5.41 12.47
C CYS A 179 4.28 -5.97 11.72
N ASN A 180 3.85 -7.22 11.98
CA ASN A 180 2.74 -7.86 11.30
C ASN A 180 1.37 -7.66 11.98
N GLY A 181 0.32 -8.09 11.28
CA GLY A 181 -1.07 -8.15 11.70
C GLY A 181 -1.92 -9.03 10.77
N LYS A 182 -3.21 -9.11 11.07
CA LYS A 182 -4.19 -9.85 10.25
C LYS A 182 -5.31 -8.91 9.78
N LEU A 183 -5.74 -9.06 8.53
CA LEU A 183 -6.91 -8.36 7.99
C LEU A 183 -8.19 -9.12 8.27
#